data_214eaaa9f9be9d0323bfe9203c71668c
#
_entry.id   214eaaa9f9be9d0323bfe9203c71668c
#
_cell.length_a   1.000
_cell.length_b   1.000
_cell.length_c   1.000
_cell.angle_alpha   90.00
_cell.angle_beta   90.00
_cell.angle_gamma   90.00
#
_symmetry.space_group_name_H-M   'P 1'
#
loop_
_entity.id
_entity.type
_entity.pdbx_description
1 polymer ?
#
loop_
_entity_poly.entity_id
_entity_poly.type
_entity_poly.pdbx_seq_one_letter_code
_entity_poly.pdbx_strand_id
1 'polypeptide(L)'
;SEELMGQAHNLVRHPDMPEEAFRDMWDTIQGGLPWTGVVKNRRKTGDHYWVRANVTPMVDGERVVGYLSVRSEAARSEIDAAEALYKRMRDEEAAGRLSLALHHGQVVRAGWLGRAGLTARAAFEAVGGLSVLYLPLALGLLMAAAAWLPLAGQVALVLALAPALGWLHHRSARQAVSAVARDALLLAACDLSHVPAQGAAGAIGQLQLCLAQLAVNLRTVVQDSRTDMENVKGAVMEITAGNQDL
;
A
#
# COMPACT_ATOMS: atom_id res chain seq x y z
N SER A 1 1.67 -24.52 -17.01
CA SER A 1 0.65 -23.45 -16.81
C SER A 1 -0.77 -23.96 -17.00
N GLU A 2 -1.02 -24.95 -17.89
CA GLU A 2 -2.35 -25.54 -18.09
C GLU A 2 -2.93 -26.19 -16.81
N GLU A 3 -2.09 -26.82 -16.00
CA GLU A 3 -2.50 -27.45 -14.74
C GLU A 3 -3.01 -26.45 -13.69
N LEU A 4 -2.67 -25.16 -13.82
CA LEU A 4 -3.10 -24.11 -12.90
C LEU A 4 -4.35 -23.37 -13.38
N MET A 5 -4.71 -23.55 -14.66
CA MET A 5 -5.89 -22.92 -15.23
C MET A 5 -7.17 -23.45 -14.57
N GLY A 6 -8.01 -22.54 -14.06
CA GLY A 6 -9.22 -22.88 -13.37
C GLY A 6 -9.05 -23.45 -11.95
N GLN A 7 -7.80 -23.57 -11.44
CA GLN A 7 -7.55 -24.03 -10.08
C GLN A 7 -7.60 -22.88 -9.08
N ALA A 8 -7.97 -23.20 -7.85
CA ALA A 8 -7.96 -22.22 -6.78
C ALA A 8 -6.53 -21.76 -6.44
N HIS A 9 -6.34 -20.49 -6.18
CA HIS A 9 -5.03 -19.88 -5.88
C HIS A 9 -4.31 -20.47 -4.67
N ASN A 10 -5.01 -21.17 -3.77
CA ASN A 10 -4.44 -21.83 -2.60
C ASN A 10 -3.58 -23.05 -2.95
N LEU A 11 -3.66 -23.57 -4.19
CA LEU A 11 -2.89 -24.73 -4.62
C LEU A 11 -1.37 -24.54 -4.45
N VAL A 12 -0.87 -23.35 -4.73
CA VAL A 12 0.56 -22.99 -4.63
C VAL A 12 0.95 -22.41 -3.28
N ARG A 13 0.01 -22.29 -2.36
CA ARG A 13 0.26 -21.74 -1.03
C ARG A 13 1.21 -22.66 -0.23
N HIS A 14 2.24 -22.05 0.36
CA HIS A 14 3.11 -22.80 1.29
C HIS A 14 2.43 -22.91 2.67
N PRO A 15 2.53 -24.05 3.38
CA PRO A 15 1.94 -24.22 4.72
C PRO A 15 2.44 -23.22 5.77
N ASP A 16 3.65 -22.68 5.59
CA ASP A 16 4.23 -21.68 6.49
C ASP A 16 3.57 -20.30 6.39
N MET A 17 2.68 -20.08 5.42
CA MET A 17 1.96 -18.81 5.31
C MET A 17 0.83 -18.77 6.34
N PRO A 18 0.81 -17.76 7.25
CA PRO A 18 -0.26 -17.63 8.23
C PRO A 18 -1.59 -17.34 7.54
N GLU A 19 -2.69 -17.83 8.09
CA GLU A 19 -4.04 -17.56 7.56
C GLU A 19 -4.36 -16.07 7.55
N GLU A 20 -3.87 -15.36 8.55
CA GLU A 20 -4.01 -13.91 8.70
C GLU A 20 -3.51 -13.12 7.50
N ALA A 21 -2.42 -13.54 6.83
CA ALA A 21 -1.91 -12.86 5.65
C ALA A 21 -2.88 -12.92 4.47
N PHE A 22 -3.60 -14.03 4.32
CA PHE A 22 -4.61 -14.18 3.27
C PHE A 22 -5.92 -13.52 3.65
N ARG A 23 -6.30 -13.55 4.95
CA ARG A 23 -7.45 -12.80 5.45
C ARG A 23 -7.29 -11.31 5.12
N ASP A 24 -6.15 -10.72 5.50
CA ASP A 24 -5.85 -9.31 5.24
C ASP A 24 -5.85 -8.98 3.75
N MET A 25 -5.24 -9.85 2.93
CA MET A 25 -5.25 -9.69 1.47
C MET A 25 -6.69 -9.65 0.94
N TRP A 26 -7.53 -10.63 1.28
CA TRP A 26 -8.89 -10.71 0.78
C TRP A 26 -9.75 -9.55 1.27
N ASP A 27 -9.68 -9.20 2.55
CA ASP A 27 -10.40 -8.06 3.13
C ASP A 27 -10.03 -6.76 2.41
N THR A 28 -8.74 -6.56 2.12
CA THR A 28 -8.23 -5.36 1.44
C THR A 28 -8.73 -5.27 -0.01
N ILE A 29 -8.57 -6.34 -0.81
CA ILE A 29 -8.93 -6.30 -2.24
C ILE A 29 -10.44 -6.34 -2.47
N GLN A 30 -11.20 -6.99 -1.60
CA GLN A 30 -12.67 -6.93 -1.61
C GLN A 30 -13.18 -5.53 -1.22
N GLY A 31 -12.46 -4.84 -0.36
CA GLY A 31 -12.70 -3.44 -0.04
C GLY A 31 -12.31 -2.45 -1.15
N GLY A 32 -11.90 -2.93 -2.33
CA GLY A 32 -11.55 -2.11 -3.47
C GLY A 32 -10.14 -1.49 -3.41
N LEU A 33 -9.31 -1.91 -2.46
CA LEU A 33 -7.96 -1.39 -2.29
C LEU A 33 -6.89 -2.36 -2.80
N PRO A 34 -5.76 -1.88 -3.36
CA PRO A 34 -4.64 -2.73 -3.70
C PRO A 34 -3.96 -3.27 -2.44
N TRP A 35 -3.47 -4.49 -2.52
CA TRP A 35 -2.72 -5.15 -1.46
C TRP A 35 -1.32 -5.53 -1.95
N THR A 36 -0.32 -5.35 -1.09
CA THR A 36 1.06 -5.75 -1.34
C THR A 36 1.60 -6.52 -0.16
N GLY A 37 2.24 -7.66 -0.42
CA GLY A 37 2.88 -8.47 0.63
C GLY A 37 3.87 -9.47 0.07
N VAL A 38 4.77 -9.94 0.93
CA VAL A 38 5.73 -11.00 0.60
C VAL A 38 5.10 -12.36 0.86
N VAL A 39 5.05 -13.22 -0.15
CA VAL A 39 4.32 -14.48 -0.10
C VAL A 39 5.28 -15.64 -0.37
N LYS A 40 5.24 -16.66 0.49
CA LYS A 40 5.93 -17.93 0.30
C LYS A 40 5.04 -18.89 -0.46
N ASN A 41 5.51 -19.39 -1.59
CA ASN A 41 4.80 -20.35 -2.43
C ASN A 41 5.56 -21.69 -2.46
N ARG A 42 4.83 -22.77 -2.76
CA ARG A 42 5.35 -24.12 -2.90
C ARG A 42 5.44 -24.49 -4.38
N ARG A 43 6.56 -25.08 -4.77
CA ARG A 43 6.74 -25.70 -6.08
C ARG A 43 6.17 -27.12 -6.09
N LYS A 44 5.92 -27.64 -7.28
CA LYS A 44 5.45 -29.03 -7.49
C LYS A 44 6.46 -30.06 -6.95
N THR A 45 7.75 -29.72 -6.93
CA THR A 45 8.85 -30.53 -6.38
C THR A 45 8.88 -30.58 -4.85
N GLY A 46 8.03 -29.78 -4.15
CA GLY A 46 8.08 -29.61 -2.69
C GLY A 46 8.96 -28.47 -2.21
N ASP A 47 9.80 -27.92 -3.08
CA ASP A 47 10.61 -26.74 -2.81
C ASP A 47 9.73 -25.46 -2.72
N HIS A 48 10.31 -24.36 -2.23
CA HIS A 48 9.58 -23.12 -2.07
C HIS A 48 10.27 -21.95 -2.78
N TYR A 49 9.52 -20.88 -2.98
CA TYR A 49 10.02 -19.60 -3.48
C TYR A 49 9.24 -18.45 -2.89
N TRP A 50 9.90 -17.31 -2.77
CA TRP A 50 9.32 -16.09 -2.27
C TRP A 50 9.06 -15.10 -3.38
N VAL A 51 7.95 -14.40 -3.32
CA VAL A 51 7.59 -13.33 -4.24
C VAL A 51 7.00 -12.16 -3.48
N ARG A 52 7.22 -10.95 -3.98
CA ARG A 52 6.39 -9.81 -3.63
C ARG A 52 5.15 -9.87 -4.52
N ALA A 53 4.00 -10.11 -3.92
CA ALA A 53 2.72 -10.14 -4.60
C ALA A 53 2.05 -8.76 -4.49
N ASN A 54 1.67 -8.21 -5.63
CA ASN A 54 0.89 -6.98 -5.74
C ASN A 54 -0.45 -7.36 -6.34
N VAL A 55 -1.52 -7.25 -5.57
CA VAL A 55 -2.87 -7.66 -5.97
C VAL A 55 -3.75 -6.43 -6.05
N THR A 56 -4.35 -6.20 -7.22
CA THR A 56 -5.20 -5.04 -7.48
C THR A 56 -6.58 -5.52 -7.91
N PRO A 57 -7.68 -5.02 -7.31
CA PRO A 57 -9.02 -5.29 -7.80
C PRO A 57 -9.23 -4.60 -9.16
N MET A 58 -9.80 -5.34 -10.09
CA MET A 58 -10.28 -4.80 -11.36
C MET A 58 -11.75 -4.44 -11.19
N VAL A 59 -12.09 -3.17 -11.44
CA VAL A 59 -13.44 -2.66 -11.23
C VAL A 59 -14.07 -2.26 -12.58
N ASP A 60 -15.37 -2.54 -12.71
CA ASP A 60 -16.22 -2.01 -13.77
C ASP A 60 -17.36 -1.24 -13.11
N GLY A 61 -17.32 0.09 -13.20
CA GLY A 61 -18.14 0.98 -12.39
C GLY A 61 -17.84 0.82 -10.89
N GLU A 62 -18.84 0.44 -10.10
CA GLU A 62 -18.69 0.18 -8.66
C GLU A 62 -18.47 -1.32 -8.34
N ARG A 63 -18.42 -2.19 -9.35
CA ARG A 63 -18.36 -3.64 -9.16
C ARG A 63 -16.95 -4.16 -9.41
N VAL A 64 -16.44 -4.95 -8.46
CA VAL A 64 -15.20 -5.73 -8.67
C VAL A 64 -15.52 -6.90 -9.61
N VAL A 65 -14.86 -6.93 -10.77
CA VAL A 65 -15.04 -7.96 -11.82
C VAL A 65 -13.91 -9.00 -11.82
N GLY A 66 -12.82 -8.73 -11.11
CA GLY A 66 -11.69 -9.65 -11.00
C GLY A 66 -10.53 -9.05 -10.21
N TYR A 67 -9.43 -9.78 -10.17
CA TYR A 67 -8.21 -9.38 -9.46
C TYR A 67 -6.98 -9.61 -10.34
N LEU A 68 -6.17 -8.59 -10.51
CA LEU A 68 -4.87 -8.68 -11.16
C LEU A 68 -3.80 -8.92 -10.09
N SER A 69 -3.02 -9.98 -10.25
CA SER A 69 -1.88 -10.27 -9.35
C SER A 69 -0.57 -10.21 -10.13
N VAL A 70 0.21 -9.18 -9.88
CA VAL A 70 1.57 -9.01 -10.40
C VAL A 70 2.55 -9.49 -9.34
N ARG A 71 3.50 -10.34 -9.74
CA ARG A 71 4.51 -10.91 -8.85
C ARG A 71 5.89 -10.45 -9.29
N SER A 72 6.64 -9.89 -8.36
CA SER A 72 8.04 -9.49 -8.56
C SER A 72 8.95 -10.22 -7.58
N GLU A 73 10.23 -10.21 -7.86
CA GLU A 73 11.23 -10.73 -6.95
C GLU A 73 11.22 -9.91 -5.65
N ALA A 74 11.25 -10.60 -4.51
CA ALA A 74 11.36 -9.97 -3.20
C ALA A 74 12.83 -9.83 -2.80
N ALA A 75 13.21 -8.70 -2.25
CA ALA A 75 14.57 -8.49 -1.74
C ALA A 75 14.85 -9.44 -0.56
N ARG A 76 16.10 -9.85 -0.39
CA ARG A 76 16.48 -10.79 0.69
C ARG A 76 16.08 -10.27 2.07
N SER A 77 16.26 -8.99 2.34
CA SER A 77 15.85 -8.36 3.60
C SER A 77 14.35 -8.43 3.87
N GLU A 78 13.54 -8.37 2.81
CA GLU A 78 12.08 -8.48 2.93
C GLU A 78 11.65 -9.92 3.19
N ILE A 79 12.33 -10.87 2.56
CA ILE A 79 12.11 -12.30 2.80
C ILE A 79 12.41 -12.62 4.26
N ASP A 80 13.57 -12.20 4.77
CA ASP A 80 14.00 -12.47 6.14
C ASP A 80 13.03 -11.84 7.16
N ALA A 81 12.58 -10.61 6.90
CA ALA A 81 11.59 -9.94 7.74
C ALA A 81 10.22 -10.65 7.72
N ALA A 82 9.75 -11.05 6.53
CA ALA A 82 8.49 -11.75 6.37
C ALA A 82 8.52 -13.14 7.02
N GLU A 83 9.63 -13.88 6.87
CA GLU A 83 9.79 -15.21 7.47
C GLU A 83 9.76 -15.14 9.00
N ALA A 84 10.47 -14.17 9.60
CA ALA A 84 10.45 -13.95 11.04
C ALA A 84 9.05 -13.56 11.55
N LEU A 85 8.37 -12.67 10.84
CA LEU A 85 7.01 -12.24 11.16
C LEU A 85 6.02 -13.40 11.09
N TYR A 86 6.01 -14.15 9.99
CA TYR A 86 5.06 -15.23 9.77
C TYR A 86 5.29 -16.40 10.72
N LYS A 87 6.55 -16.69 11.05
CA LYS A 87 6.86 -17.67 12.10
C LYS A 87 6.25 -17.24 13.43
N ARG A 88 6.48 -16.00 13.84
CA ARG A 88 5.91 -15.45 15.10
C ARG A 88 4.39 -15.52 15.09
N MET A 89 3.73 -15.14 14.01
CA MET A 89 2.26 -15.19 13.91
C MET A 89 1.74 -16.62 14.07
N ARG A 90 2.36 -17.61 13.45
CA ARG A 90 1.99 -19.03 13.61
C ARG A 90 2.22 -19.54 15.04
N ASP A 91 3.35 -19.17 15.64
CA ASP A 91 3.67 -19.56 17.02
C ASP A 91 2.64 -18.97 18.01
N GLU A 92 2.24 -17.72 17.81
CA GLU A 92 1.19 -17.04 18.60
C GLU A 92 -0.20 -17.67 18.36
N GLU A 93 -0.52 -18.02 17.11
CA GLU A 93 -1.77 -18.68 16.73
C GLU A 93 -1.87 -20.08 17.39
N ALA A 94 -0.81 -20.87 17.31
CA ALA A 94 -0.73 -22.17 17.97
C ALA A 94 -0.85 -22.08 19.51
N ALA A 95 -0.37 -20.97 20.10
CA ALA A 95 -0.49 -20.69 21.54
C ALA A 95 -1.85 -20.08 21.94
N GLY A 96 -2.77 -19.84 20.97
CA GLY A 96 -4.06 -19.19 21.21
C GLY A 96 -3.98 -17.75 21.67
N ARG A 97 -2.85 -17.08 21.40
CA ARG A 97 -2.55 -15.70 21.83
C ARG A 97 -2.10 -14.87 20.64
N LEU A 98 -3.05 -14.38 19.85
CA LEU A 98 -2.75 -13.48 18.74
C LEU A 98 -2.47 -12.06 19.28
N SER A 99 -1.21 -11.64 19.26
CA SER A 99 -0.81 -10.27 19.60
C SER A 99 -0.65 -9.39 18.36
N LEU A 100 -0.48 -9.99 17.19
CA LEU A 100 -0.27 -9.34 15.91
C LEU A 100 -1.42 -9.67 14.95
N ALA A 101 -1.76 -8.69 14.13
CA ALA A 101 -2.67 -8.80 13.00
C ALA A 101 -2.09 -8.04 11.81
N LEU A 102 -2.64 -8.27 10.63
CA LEU A 102 -2.32 -7.50 9.43
C LEU A 102 -3.50 -6.60 9.05
N HIS A 103 -3.18 -5.43 8.54
CA HIS A 103 -4.14 -4.48 8.01
C HIS A 103 -3.54 -3.75 6.81
N HIS A 104 -4.07 -4.01 5.63
CA HIS A 104 -3.57 -3.52 4.33
C HIS A 104 -2.08 -3.83 4.12
N GLY A 105 -1.64 -5.04 4.46
CA GLY A 105 -0.24 -5.46 4.38
C GLY A 105 0.67 -4.94 5.49
N GLN A 106 0.16 -4.13 6.42
CA GLN A 106 0.93 -3.59 7.55
C GLN A 106 0.67 -4.36 8.84
N VAL A 107 1.72 -4.53 9.65
CA VAL A 107 1.62 -5.20 10.96
C VAL A 107 0.99 -4.25 11.99
N VAL A 108 -0.09 -4.71 12.61
CA VAL A 108 -0.80 -3.99 13.66
C VAL A 108 -0.96 -4.87 14.90
N ARG A 109 -1.25 -4.26 16.05
CA ARG A 109 -1.58 -5.03 17.26
C ARG A 109 -2.96 -5.66 17.12
N ALA A 110 -3.06 -6.93 17.42
CA ALA A 110 -4.34 -7.64 17.48
C ALA A 110 -5.19 -7.18 18.68
N GLY A 111 -6.51 -7.35 18.59
CA GLY A 111 -7.44 -7.04 19.66
C GLY A 111 -8.07 -5.66 19.57
N TRP A 112 -8.84 -5.30 20.64
CA TRP A 112 -9.64 -4.07 20.67
C TRP A 112 -8.77 -2.80 20.70
N LEU A 113 -7.58 -2.85 21.35
CA LEU A 113 -6.63 -1.73 21.38
C LEU A 113 -6.03 -1.45 20.00
N GLY A 114 -5.72 -2.48 19.22
CA GLY A 114 -5.24 -2.33 17.84
C GLY A 114 -6.34 -1.74 16.95
N ARG A 115 -7.57 -2.26 17.05
CA ARG A 115 -8.72 -1.71 16.32
C ARG A 115 -9.05 -0.28 16.74
N ALA A 116 -9.05 0.00 18.05
CA ALA A 116 -9.24 1.36 18.55
C ALA A 116 -8.13 2.32 18.04
N GLY A 117 -6.88 1.84 17.96
CA GLY A 117 -5.78 2.61 17.38
C GLY A 117 -5.99 2.89 15.88
N LEU A 118 -6.46 1.90 15.11
CA LEU A 118 -6.76 2.08 13.69
C LEU A 118 -7.95 3.03 13.47
N THR A 119 -9.03 2.89 14.25
CA THR A 119 -10.19 3.81 14.15
C THR A 119 -9.84 5.21 14.61
N ALA A 120 -9.06 5.36 15.69
CA ALA A 120 -8.56 6.66 16.14
C ALA A 120 -7.64 7.31 15.10
N ARG A 121 -6.76 6.52 14.47
CA ARG A 121 -5.91 6.98 13.38
C ARG A 121 -6.75 7.40 12.17
N ALA A 122 -7.69 6.57 11.72
CA ALA A 122 -8.58 6.89 10.62
C ALA A 122 -9.43 8.15 10.90
N ALA A 123 -9.96 8.30 12.13
CA ALA A 123 -10.67 9.50 12.55
C ALA A 123 -9.76 10.73 12.59
N PHE A 124 -8.55 10.59 13.13
CA PHE A 124 -7.53 11.63 13.14
C PHE A 124 -7.21 12.11 11.70
N GLU A 125 -7.09 11.18 10.79
CA GLU A 125 -6.82 11.44 9.37
C GLU A 125 -8.04 12.04 8.64
N ALA A 126 -9.24 11.54 8.93
CA ALA A 126 -10.49 12.04 8.34
C ALA A 126 -10.79 13.50 8.73
N VAL A 127 -10.41 13.92 9.93
CA VAL A 127 -10.56 15.31 10.42
C VAL A 127 -9.38 16.21 10.01
N GLY A 128 -8.44 15.69 9.18
CA GLY A 128 -7.30 16.46 8.68
C GLY A 128 -6.08 16.43 9.61
N GLY A 129 -5.89 15.34 10.34
CA GLY A 129 -4.66 15.05 11.10
C GLY A 129 -4.38 16.07 12.20
N LEU A 130 -3.44 16.95 11.95
CA LEU A 130 -2.99 17.95 12.94
C LEU A 130 -4.11 18.89 13.44
N SER A 131 -5.19 19.08 12.67
CA SER A 131 -6.31 19.94 13.10
C SER A 131 -7.03 19.41 14.35
N VAL A 132 -7.04 18.08 14.57
CA VAL A 132 -7.58 17.47 15.80
C VAL A 132 -6.77 17.87 17.05
N LEU A 133 -5.47 18.08 16.90
CA LEU A 133 -4.60 18.53 18.00
C LEU A 133 -4.67 20.04 18.21
N TYR A 134 -4.70 20.81 17.14
CA TYR A 134 -4.69 22.28 17.24
C TYR A 134 -6.02 22.88 17.67
N LEU A 135 -7.15 22.29 17.28
CA LEU A 135 -8.47 22.82 17.63
C LEU A 135 -8.75 22.78 19.15
N PRO A 136 -8.55 21.63 19.85
CA PRO A 136 -8.70 21.60 21.31
C PRO A 136 -7.66 22.46 22.04
N LEU A 137 -6.41 22.47 21.52
CA LEU A 137 -5.35 23.29 22.12
C LEU A 137 -5.66 24.80 21.96
N ALA A 138 -6.09 25.21 20.78
CA ALA A 138 -6.50 26.61 20.54
C ALA A 138 -7.72 26.98 21.37
N LEU A 139 -8.71 26.10 21.50
CA LEU A 139 -9.88 26.30 22.34
C LEU A 139 -9.49 26.36 23.81
N GLY A 140 -8.62 25.48 24.28
CA GLY A 140 -8.11 25.49 25.66
C GLY A 140 -7.33 26.76 26.00
N LEU A 141 -6.46 27.21 25.10
CA LEU A 141 -5.74 28.47 25.23
C LEU A 141 -6.69 29.67 25.21
N LEU A 142 -7.71 29.63 24.36
CA LEU A 142 -8.75 30.67 24.28
C LEU A 142 -9.55 30.74 25.58
N MET A 143 -9.95 29.60 26.14
CA MET A 143 -10.66 29.51 27.42
C MET A 143 -9.80 29.99 28.58
N ALA A 144 -8.52 29.62 28.62
CA ALA A 144 -7.56 30.09 29.62
C ALA A 144 -7.30 31.59 29.48
N ALA A 145 -7.15 32.11 28.27
CA ALA A 145 -6.96 33.54 28.02
C ALA A 145 -8.22 34.37 28.29
N ALA A 146 -9.41 33.81 28.10
CA ALA A 146 -10.69 34.42 28.38
C ALA A 146 -10.85 34.79 29.89
N ALA A 147 -10.17 34.03 30.75
CA ALA A 147 -10.19 34.32 32.23
C ALA A 147 -9.31 35.49 32.62
N TRP A 148 -8.34 35.90 31.83
CA TRP A 148 -7.31 36.88 32.18
C TRP A 148 -7.20 38.10 31.26
N LEU A 149 -7.78 38.03 30.05
CA LEU A 149 -7.68 39.10 29.03
C LEU A 149 -9.00 39.85 28.90
N PRO A 150 -8.95 41.15 28.69
CA PRO A 150 -10.13 41.94 28.29
C PRO A 150 -10.61 41.47 26.92
N LEU A 151 -11.90 41.70 26.62
CA LEU A 151 -12.55 41.25 25.37
C LEU A 151 -11.75 41.58 24.10
N ALA A 152 -11.13 42.75 24.05
CA ALA A 152 -10.28 43.19 22.94
C ALA A 152 -9.06 42.25 22.74
N GLY A 153 -8.46 41.81 23.86
CA GLY A 153 -7.34 40.86 23.82
C GLY A 153 -7.72 39.46 23.34
N GLN A 154 -8.92 39.01 23.73
CA GLN A 154 -9.48 37.73 23.25
C GLN A 154 -9.72 37.75 21.73
N VAL A 155 -10.31 38.81 21.23
CA VAL A 155 -10.57 39.02 19.79
C VAL A 155 -9.23 39.05 19.01
N ALA A 156 -8.25 39.81 19.52
CA ALA A 156 -6.91 39.87 18.90
C ALA A 156 -6.24 38.49 18.82
N LEU A 157 -6.35 37.69 19.90
CA LEU A 157 -5.79 36.32 19.96
C LEU A 157 -6.45 35.40 18.92
N VAL A 158 -7.77 35.43 18.77
CA VAL A 158 -8.51 34.65 17.77
C VAL A 158 -8.09 35.08 16.36
N LEU A 159 -8.03 36.38 16.09
CA LEU A 159 -7.66 36.91 14.78
C LEU A 159 -6.20 36.57 14.40
N ALA A 160 -5.32 36.36 15.37
CA ALA A 160 -3.95 35.94 15.11
C ALA A 160 -3.82 34.39 14.94
N LEU A 161 -4.46 33.62 15.82
CA LEU A 161 -4.33 32.15 15.83
C LEU A 161 -5.08 31.47 14.69
N ALA A 162 -6.29 31.92 14.37
CA ALA A 162 -7.10 31.27 13.33
C ALA A 162 -6.41 31.27 11.94
N PRO A 163 -5.88 32.39 11.43
CA PRO A 163 -5.17 32.39 10.15
C PRO A 163 -3.83 31.64 10.23
N ALA A 164 -3.12 31.68 11.36
CA ALA A 164 -1.87 30.93 11.54
C ALA A 164 -2.12 29.41 11.48
N LEU A 165 -3.13 28.91 12.17
CA LEU A 165 -3.54 27.51 12.14
C LEU A 165 -4.07 27.11 10.78
N GLY A 166 -4.89 27.96 10.14
CA GLY A 166 -5.38 27.75 8.78
C GLY A 166 -4.24 27.66 7.76
N TRP A 167 -3.24 28.54 7.87
CA TRP A 167 -2.06 28.50 7.01
C TRP A 167 -1.23 27.22 7.22
N LEU A 168 -1.02 26.80 8.47
CA LEU A 168 -0.27 25.59 8.79
C LEU A 168 -0.97 24.34 8.24
N HIS A 169 -2.30 24.27 8.42
CA HIS A 169 -3.12 23.18 7.87
C HIS A 169 -3.06 23.16 6.34
N HIS A 170 -3.24 24.31 5.70
CA HIS A 170 -3.18 24.44 4.25
C HIS A 170 -1.81 24.08 3.68
N ARG A 171 -0.72 24.47 4.37
CA ARG A 171 0.64 24.12 3.96
C ARG A 171 0.88 22.61 4.00
N SER A 172 0.44 21.92 5.07
CA SER A 172 0.60 20.47 5.19
C SER A 172 -0.22 19.71 4.13
N ALA A 173 -1.48 20.12 3.89
CA ALA A 173 -2.33 19.55 2.86
C ALA A 173 -1.73 19.74 1.46
N ARG A 174 -1.23 20.94 1.14
CA ARG A 174 -0.57 21.20 -0.15
C ARG A 174 0.69 20.37 -0.35
N GLN A 175 1.48 20.15 0.68
CA GLN A 175 2.68 19.31 0.58
C GLN A 175 2.33 17.86 0.23
N ALA A 176 1.31 17.30 0.88
CA ALA A 176 0.84 15.96 0.61
C ALA A 176 0.31 15.80 -0.83
N VAL A 177 -0.53 16.75 -1.28
CA VAL A 177 -1.05 16.75 -2.66
C VAL A 177 0.06 16.96 -3.69
N SER A 178 1.02 17.85 -3.42
CA SER A 178 2.13 18.11 -4.36
C SER A 178 3.08 16.91 -4.48
N ALA A 179 3.23 16.11 -3.44
CA ALA A 179 4.00 14.86 -3.52
C ALA A 179 3.32 13.86 -4.46
N VAL A 180 2.02 13.63 -4.27
CA VAL A 180 1.22 12.75 -5.14
C VAL A 180 1.21 13.23 -6.59
N ALA A 181 1.05 14.55 -6.80
CA ALA A 181 1.07 15.13 -8.14
C ALA A 181 2.44 14.95 -8.82
N ARG A 182 3.54 15.06 -8.07
CA ARG A 182 4.89 14.82 -8.58
C ARG A 182 5.08 13.36 -8.99
N ASP A 183 4.68 12.42 -8.14
CA ASP A 183 4.76 11.00 -8.45
C ASP A 183 3.92 10.65 -9.70
N ALA A 184 2.72 11.22 -9.81
CA ALA A 184 1.88 11.06 -11.00
C ALA A 184 2.52 11.64 -12.27
N LEU A 185 3.18 12.81 -12.18
CA LEU A 185 3.90 13.42 -13.30
C LEU A 185 5.09 12.58 -13.76
N LEU A 186 5.88 12.01 -12.83
CA LEU A 186 6.98 11.11 -13.17
C LEU A 186 6.49 9.87 -13.89
N LEU A 187 5.40 9.27 -13.41
CA LEU A 187 4.76 8.13 -14.09
C LEU A 187 4.22 8.50 -15.47
N ALA A 188 3.60 9.68 -15.61
CA ALA A 188 3.12 10.19 -16.89
C ALA A 188 4.27 10.47 -17.89
N ALA A 189 5.47 10.81 -17.39
CA ALA A 189 6.69 10.93 -18.17
C ALA A 189 7.35 9.57 -18.49
N CYS A 190 6.69 8.46 -18.16
CA CYS A 190 7.21 7.09 -18.30
C CYS A 190 8.51 6.84 -17.52
N ASP A 191 8.78 7.62 -16.46
CA ASP A 191 9.87 7.31 -15.52
C ASP A 191 9.44 6.20 -14.57
N LEU A 192 9.65 4.98 -15.01
CA LEU A 192 9.33 3.76 -14.24
C LEU A 192 10.43 3.40 -13.23
N SER A 193 11.53 4.13 -13.16
CA SER A 193 12.57 3.93 -12.14
C SER A 193 12.15 4.52 -10.79
N HIS A 194 11.29 5.54 -10.81
CA HIS A 194 10.79 6.18 -9.61
C HIS A 194 9.84 5.27 -8.82
N VAL A 195 10.05 5.20 -7.51
CA VAL A 195 9.15 4.50 -6.57
C VAL A 195 8.29 5.56 -5.87
N PRO A 196 6.97 5.57 -6.11
CA PRO A 196 6.09 6.54 -5.46
C PRO A 196 6.17 6.49 -3.94
N ALA A 197 6.10 7.66 -3.30
CA ALA A 197 6.11 7.77 -1.86
C ALA A 197 4.93 7.04 -1.25
N GLN A 198 5.14 6.39 -0.11
CA GLN A 198 4.11 5.70 0.65
C GLN A 198 4.11 6.20 2.10
N GLY A 199 2.98 6.07 2.80
CA GLY A 199 2.90 6.35 4.23
C GLY A 199 2.03 7.55 4.60
N ALA A 200 1.45 8.27 3.63
CA ALA A 200 0.36 9.19 3.94
C ALA A 200 -0.90 8.40 4.30
N ALA A 201 -1.78 9.05 4.99
CA ALA A 201 -2.99 8.46 5.53
C ALA A 201 -4.24 8.99 4.82
N GLY A 202 -5.38 8.33 4.99
CA GLY A 202 -6.65 8.72 4.39
C GLY A 202 -6.64 8.67 2.85
N ALA A 203 -7.38 9.56 2.21
CA ALA A 203 -7.52 9.60 0.75
C ALA A 203 -6.17 9.79 0.02
N ILE A 204 -5.27 10.57 0.58
CA ILE A 204 -3.92 10.78 0.00
C ILE A 204 -3.11 9.49 0.04
N GLY A 205 -3.17 8.74 1.15
CA GLY A 205 -2.51 7.43 1.26
C GLY A 205 -3.07 6.42 0.26
N GLN A 206 -4.38 6.40 0.05
CA GLN A 206 -5.02 5.57 -0.97
C GLN A 206 -4.52 5.93 -2.38
N LEU A 207 -4.42 7.22 -2.71
CA LEU A 207 -3.86 7.67 -3.98
C LEU A 207 -2.41 7.26 -4.16
N GLN A 208 -1.59 7.36 -3.11
CA GLN A 208 -0.21 6.89 -3.13
C GLN A 208 -0.11 5.38 -3.41
N LEU A 209 -0.95 4.58 -2.75
CA LEU A 209 -1.02 3.13 -3.00
C LEU A 209 -1.43 2.82 -4.45
N CYS A 210 -2.44 3.52 -4.98
CA CYS A 210 -2.87 3.35 -6.37
C CYS A 210 -1.76 3.72 -7.36
N LEU A 211 -1.04 4.82 -7.14
CA LEU A 211 0.09 5.22 -7.99
C LEU A 211 1.26 4.24 -7.91
N ALA A 212 1.58 3.75 -6.71
CA ALA A 212 2.61 2.73 -6.54
C ALA A 212 2.25 1.45 -7.30
N GLN A 213 0.99 1.02 -7.22
CA GLN A 213 0.51 -0.14 -7.96
C GLN A 213 0.52 0.09 -9.47
N LEU A 214 0.12 1.27 -9.93
CA LEU A 214 0.21 1.65 -11.34
C LEU A 214 1.66 1.57 -11.85
N ALA A 215 2.62 2.08 -11.08
CA ALA A 215 4.05 2.00 -11.41
C ALA A 215 4.52 0.54 -11.57
N VAL A 216 4.11 -0.35 -10.65
CA VAL A 216 4.43 -1.78 -10.72
C VAL A 216 3.83 -2.42 -11.97
N ASN A 217 2.55 -2.17 -12.24
CA ASN A 217 1.85 -2.75 -13.38
C ASN A 217 2.47 -2.29 -14.72
N LEU A 218 2.74 -0.98 -14.85
CA LEU A 218 3.38 -0.43 -16.05
C LEU A 218 4.79 -1.00 -16.25
N ARG A 219 5.58 -1.10 -15.19
CA ARG A 219 6.93 -1.69 -15.26
C ARG A 219 6.88 -3.13 -15.76
N THR A 220 5.95 -3.92 -15.26
CA THR A 220 5.76 -5.32 -15.67
C THR A 220 5.38 -5.40 -17.15
N VAL A 221 4.40 -4.62 -17.60
CA VAL A 221 3.97 -4.60 -19.03
C VAL A 221 5.12 -4.21 -19.95
N VAL A 222 5.90 -3.18 -19.58
CA VAL A 222 7.05 -2.75 -20.38
C VAL A 222 8.14 -3.83 -20.40
N GLN A 223 8.38 -4.50 -19.28
CA GLN A 223 9.37 -5.57 -19.20
C GLN A 223 8.96 -6.80 -20.03
N ASP A 224 7.71 -7.20 -19.93
CA ASP A 224 7.15 -8.31 -20.73
C ASP A 224 7.24 -7.99 -22.22
N SER A 225 6.81 -6.78 -22.65
CA SER A 225 6.90 -6.33 -24.05
C SER A 225 8.35 -6.31 -24.54
N ARG A 226 9.30 -5.92 -23.71
CA ARG A 226 10.74 -5.94 -24.07
C ARG A 226 11.24 -7.37 -24.28
N THR A 227 10.87 -8.29 -23.39
CA THR A 227 11.23 -9.70 -23.49
C THR A 227 10.65 -10.33 -24.74
N ASP A 228 9.39 -10.03 -25.07
CA ASP A 228 8.72 -10.49 -26.28
C ASP A 228 9.42 -9.95 -27.56
N MET A 229 9.81 -8.68 -27.55
CA MET A 229 10.57 -8.09 -28.67
C MET A 229 11.94 -8.77 -28.85
N GLU A 230 12.63 -9.08 -27.74
CA GLU A 230 13.92 -9.79 -27.79
C GLU A 230 13.74 -11.20 -28.37
N ASN A 231 12.68 -11.91 -27.98
CA ASN A 231 12.33 -13.23 -28.53
C ASN A 231 12.00 -13.16 -30.02
N VAL A 232 11.20 -12.19 -30.45
CA VAL A 232 10.87 -11.97 -31.88
C VAL A 232 12.13 -11.64 -32.66
N LYS A 233 13.00 -10.78 -32.15
CA LYS A 233 14.28 -10.44 -32.78
C LYS A 233 15.17 -11.69 -32.96
N GLY A 234 15.24 -12.55 -31.93
CA GLY A 234 15.96 -13.83 -32.00
C GLY A 234 15.43 -14.75 -33.10
N ALA A 235 14.10 -14.93 -33.15
CA ALA A 235 13.44 -15.73 -34.18
C ALA A 235 13.69 -15.18 -35.61
N VAL A 236 13.63 -13.87 -35.80
CA VAL A 236 13.92 -13.23 -37.10
C VAL A 236 15.37 -13.45 -37.51
N MET A 237 16.33 -13.34 -36.59
CA MET A 237 17.73 -13.61 -36.87
C MET A 237 17.97 -15.07 -37.28
N GLU A 238 17.32 -16.03 -36.61
CA GLU A 238 17.41 -17.45 -36.93
C GLU A 238 16.83 -17.77 -38.30
N ILE A 239 15.67 -17.19 -38.66
CA ILE A 239 15.08 -17.30 -40.02
C ILE A 239 16.01 -16.69 -41.07
N THR A 240 16.61 -15.54 -40.76
CA THR A 240 17.52 -14.86 -41.70
C THR A 240 18.77 -15.70 -41.97
N ALA A 241 19.36 -16.28 -40.94
CA ALA A 241 20.51 -17.18 -41.05
C ALA A 241 20.15 -18.43 -41.83
N GLY A 242 19.01 -19.08 -41.53
CA GLY A 242 18.56 -20.27 -42.29
C GLY A 242 18.25 -20.01 -43.75
N ASN A 243 17.85 -18.79 -44.13
CA ASN A 243 17.63 -18.40 -45.52
C ASN A 243 18.93 -18.06 -46.29
N GLN A 244 20.04 -17.83 -45.60
CA GLN A 244 21.36 -17.62 -46.24
C GLN A 244 22.10 -18.92 -46.56
N ASP A 245 21.70 -20.02 -45.96
CA ASP A 245 22.27 -21.36 -46.17
C ASP A 245 21.54 -22.15 -47.26
N LEU A 246 20.52 -21.57 -47.91
CA LEU A 246 19.79 -22.09 -49.07
C LEU A 246 20.22 -21.38 -50.35
#